data_60cf4d17ba3d8847be302d1c6a33e9a2
#
_entry.id   60cf4d17ba3d8847be302d1c6a33e9a2
#
_cell.length_a   1.000
_cell.length_b   1.000
_cell.length_c   1.000
_cell.angle_alpha   90.00
_cell.angle_beta   90.00
_cell.angle_gamma   90.00
#
_symmetry.space_group_name_H-M   'P 1'
#
loop_
_entity.id
_entity.type
_entity.pdbx_description
1 polymer ?
#
loop_
_entity_poly.entity_id
_entity_poly.type
_entity_poly.pdbx_seq_one_letter_code
_entity_poly.pdbx_strand_id
1 'polypeptide(L)'
;LLHTTEAFDKTMDENPAIAMSFRNQFVPSINYTYTFERTYGATGNRRFYWQNSVTSAGNLLSGILRAFGERQPQTLFGNRFSQFVKEVSEVKFYHRIGRRNNWLATRLLVGVGYAYGNSEVMPYSEQFYIGGANSIRAFTIRSLGPGSYRPPADDRNGYLDQTGDFKLEANVEYRFGLLGKLNG
;
A
#
# COMPACT_ATOMS: atom_id res chain seq x y z
N LEU A 1 10.11 -21.85 14.26
CA LEU A 1 11.31 -21.02 14.35
C LEU A 1 12.25 -21.47 13.23
N LEU A 2 12.49 -20.59 12.26
CA LEU A 2 13.51 -20.79 11.23
C LEU A 2 14.87 -20.67 11.92
N HIS A 3 15.72 -21.67 11.81
CA HIS A 3 17.11 -21.56 12.21
C HIS A 3 17.84 -20.74 11.13
N THR A 4 18.33 -19.59 11.52
CA THR A 4 19.12 -18.71 10.66
C THR A 4 20.58 -19.14 10.66
N THR A 5 21.30 -18.87 9.57
CA THR A 5 22.74 -19.09 9.48
C THR A 5 23.49 -17.84 9.94
N GLU A 6 24.72 -17.98 10.44
CA GLU A 6 25.55 -16.83 10.85
C GLU A 6 25.71 -15.79 9.70
N ALA A 7 25.83 -16.27 8.45
CA ALA A 7 25.92 -15.40 7.29
C ALA A 7 24.64 -14.59 7.06
N PHE A 8 23.48 -15.19 7.32
CA PHE A 8 22.18 -14.49 7.23
C PHE A 8 22.05 -13.44 8.34
N ASP A 9 22.39 -13.79 9.58
CA ASP A 9 22.31 -12.86 10.72
C ASP A 9 23.23 -11.65 10.50
N LYS A 10 24.46 -11.87 10.02
CA LYS A 10 25.37 -10.80 9.64
C LYS A 10 24.79 -9.89 8.54
N THR A 11 24.14 -10.46 7.51
CA THR A 11 23.50 -9.69 6.46
C THR A 11 22.34 -8.85 6.99
N MET A 12 21.60 -9.35 7.98
CA MET A 12 20.51 -8.61 8.63
C MET A 12 21.04 -7.45 9.47
N ASP A 13 22.14 -7.64 10.19
CA ASP A 13 22.78 -6.58 10.98
C ASP A 13 23.35 -5.48 10.11
N GLU A 14 23.90 -5.81 8.95
CA GLU A 14 24.44 -4.87 7.97
C GLU A 14 23.34 -4.13 7.19
N ASN A 15 22.11 -4.68 7.12
CA ASN A 15 21.01 -4.13 6.32
C ASN A 15 19.70 -4.09 7.11
N PRO A 16 19.46 -3.05 7.94
CA PRO A 16 18.26 -2.93 8.77
C PRO A 16 16.94 -2.96 7.97
N ALA A 17 16.94 -2.46 6.74
CA ALA A 17 15.76 -2.48 5.86
C ALA A 17 15.37 -3.91 5.46
N ILE A 18 16.37 -4.74 5.15
CA ILE A 18 16.16 -6.17 4.88
C ILE A 18 15.70 -6.89 6.15
N ALA A 19 16.33 -6.60 7.29
CA ALA A 19 15.95 -7.18 8.58
C ALA A 19 14.47 -6.92 8.93
N MET A 20 13.94 -5.76 8.59
CA MET A 20 12.51 -5.46 8.81
C MET A 20 11.60 -6.36 7.97
N SER A 21 11.98 -6.73 6.75
CA SER A 21 11.18 -7.58 5.87
C SER A 21 11.12 -9.04 6.35
N PHE A 22 12.14 -9.50 7.09
CA PHE A 22 12.22 -10.85 7.62
C PHE A 22 11.75 -11.00 9.07
N ARG A 23 11.31 -9.93 9.73
CA ARG A 23 10.74 -10.03 11.07
C ARG A 23 9.49 -10.90 11.06
N ASN A 24 9.42 -11.82 12.01
CA ASN A 24 8.20 -12.60 12.24
C ASN A 24 7.06 -11.66 12.63
N GLN A 25 6.02 -11.62 11.80
CA GLN A 25 4.87 -10.77 12.02
C GLN A 25 3.61 -11.65 12.08
N PHE A 26 2.82 -11.47 13.12
CA PHE A 26 1.49 -12.06 13.21
C PHE A 26 0.45 -10.96 13.07
N VAL A 27 -0.27 -10.98 11.93
CA VAL A 27 -1.20 -9.91 11.51
C VAL A 27 -2.61 -10.48 11.31
N PRO A 28 -3.35 -10.74 12.40
CA PRO A 28 -4.75 -11.15 12.29
C PRO A 28 -5.57 -9.95 11.84
N SER A 29 -6.08 -9.94 10.62
CA SER A 29 -6.78 -8.80 10.04
C SER A 29 -8.11 -9.16 9.42
N ILE A 30 -9.01 -8.17 9.42
CA ILE A 30 -10.27 -8.16 8.70
C ILE A 30 -10.18 -7.05 7.67
N ASN A 31 -10.47 -7.36 6.42
CA ASN A 31 -10.55 -6.40 5.34
C ASN A 31 -11.98 -6.30 4.84
N TYR A 32 -12.46 -5.07 4.68
CA TYR A 32 -13.72 -4.75 4.05
C TYR A 32 -13.48 -3.87 2.85
N THR A 33 -13.97 -4.27 1.68
CA THR A 33 -13.85 -3.51 0.45
C THR A 33 -15.24 -3.19 -0.10
N TYR A 34 -15.49 -1.90 -0.29
CA TYR A 34 -16.67 -1.39 -0.97
C TYR A 34 -16.27 -0.90 -2.37
N THR A 35 -17.03 -1.29 -3.37
CA THR A 35 -16.82 -0.85 -4.75
C THR A 35 -18.12 -0.28 -5.32
N PHE A 36 -18.03 0.92 -5.86
CA PHE A 36 -19.12 1.58 -6.56
C PHE A 36 -18.68 1.94 -7.99
N GLU A 37 -19.47 1.52 -8.95
CA GLU A 37 -19.22 1.84 -10.35
C GLU A 37 -20.51 2.32 -11.01
N ARG A 38 -20.41 3.41 -11.76
CA ARG A 38 -21.54 3.95 -12.52
C ARG A 38 -21.09 4.53 -13.85
N THR A 39 -21.78 4.10 -14.90
CA THR A 39 -21.69 4.71 -16.23
C THR A 39 -22.86 5.63 -16.43
N TYR A 40 -22.63 6.85 -16.93
CA TYR A 40 -23.65 7.87 -17.12
C TYR A 40 -23.36 8.76 -18.34
N GLY A 41 -24.32 9.65 -18.67
CA GLY A 41 -24.32 10.45 -19.88
C GLY A 41 -25.16 9.84 -20.99
N ALA A 42 -25.60 10.65 -21.96
CA ALA A 42 -26.55 10.27 -23.01
C ALA A 42 -26.11 9.08 -23.87
N THR A 43 -24.80 8.83 -23.95
CA THR A 43 -24.20 7.74 -24.74
C THR A 43 -23.23 6.88 -23.91
N GLY A 44 -23.34 6.88 -22.57
CA GLY A 44 -22.40 6.19 -21.71
C GLY A 44 -20.98 6.76 -21.78
N ASN A 45 -20.88 8.07 -22.05
CA ASN A 45 -19.60 8.74 -22.31
C ASN A 45 -18.81 9.12 -21.04
N ARG A 46 -19.35 8.78 -19.87
CA ARG A 46 -18.70 9.00 -18.59
C ARG A 46 -18.79 7.75 -17.73
N ARG A 47 -17.69 7.39 -17.06
CA ARG A 47 -17.66 6.27 -16.11
C ARG A 47 -16.96 6.73 -14.84
N PHE A 48 -17.62 6.53 -13.73
CA PHE A 48 -17.09 6.78 -12.39
C PHE A 48 -16.89 5.44 -11.70
N TYR A 49 -15.74 5.28 -11.09
CA TYR A 49 -15.37 4.13 -10.27
C TYR A 49 -14.80 4.63 -8.94
N TRP A 50 -15.31 4.10 -7.86
CA TRP A 50 -14.78 4.34 -6.54
C TRP A 50 -14.67 3.01 -5.78
N GLN A 51 -13.48 2.78 -5.23
CA GLN A 51 -13.22 1.64 -4.35
C GLN A 51 -12.64 2.18 -3.05
N ASN A 52 -13.21 1.74 -1.93
CA ASN A 52 -12.72 2.02 -0.60
C ASN A 52 -12.46 0.69 0.11
N SER A 53 -11.27 0.51 0.65
CA SER A 53 -10.86 -0.67 1.38
C SER A 53 -10.36 -0.28 2.76
N VAL A 54 -10.95 -0.87 3.78
CA VAL A 54 -10.55 -0.67 5.19
C VAL A 54 -10.07 -1.99 5.76
N THR A 55 -8.84 -2.00 6.24
CA THR A 55 -8.23 -3.13 6.94
C THR A 55 -8.08 -2.79 8.41
N SER A 56 -8.63 -3.65 9.25
CA SER A 56 -8.52 -3.58 10.72
C SER A 56 -7.76 -4.79 11.22
N ALA A 57 -6.55 -4.59 11.73
CA ALA A 57 -5.69 -5.67 12.21
C ALA A 57 -5.58 -5.66 13.73
N GLY A 58 -5.68 -6.84 14.35
CA GLY A 58 -5.50 -7.05 15.78
C GLY A 58 -6.59 -6.47 16.68
N ASN A 59 -7.52 -5.65 16.17
CA ASN A 59 -8.47 -4.90 16.98
C ASN A 59 -9.51 -5.80 17.67
N LEU A 60 -10.08 -6.73 16.90
CA LEU A 60 -11.02 -7.70 17.46
C LEU A 60 -10.36 -8.56 18.53
N LEU A 61 -9.15 -9.06 18.23
CA LEU A 61 -8.37 -9.88 19.16
C LEU A 61 -8.00 -9.10 20.42
N SER A 62 -7.51 -7.87 20.26
CA SER A 62 -7.20 -6.98 21.38
C SER A 62 -8.45 -6.70 22.25
N GLY A 63 -9.60 -6.49 21.63
CA GLY A 63 -10.87 -6.30 22.35
C GLY A 63 -11.26 -7.51 23.18
N ILE A 64 -11.15 -8.71 22.62
CA ILE A 64 -11.44 -9.97 23.31
C ILE A 64 -10.47 -10.17 24.49
N LEU A 65 -9.16 -10.04 24.28
CA LEU A 65 -8.16 -10.22 25.32
C LEU A 65 -8.33 -9.22 26.48
N ARG A 66 -8.68 -7.97 26.16
CA ARG A 66 -9.02 -6.95 27.19
C ARG A 66 -10.24 -7.33 28.00
N ALA A 67 -11.27 -7.92 27.39
CA ALA A 67 -12.45 -8.40 28.08
C ALA A 67 -12.11 -9.53 29.09
N PHE A 68 -11.06 -10.30 28.81
CA PHE A 68 -10.50 -11.30 29.73
C PHE A 68 -9.48 -10.74 30.72
N GLY A 69 -9.29 -9.41 30.75
CA GLY A 69 -8.43 -8.73 31.73
C GLY A 69 -6.96 -8.61 31.31
N GLU A 70 -6.58 -8.98 30.10
CA GLU A 70 -5.20 -8.82 29.61
C GLU A 70 -4.87 -7.35 29.33
N ARG A 71 -3.68 -6.93 29.79
CA ARG A 71 -3.14 -5.59 29.54
C ARG A 71 -2.11 -5.65 28.41
N GLN A 72 -1.85 -4.51 27.80
CA GLN A 72 -0.78 -4.38 26.80
C GLN A 72 0.60 -4.48 27.45
N PRO A 73 1.60 -5.10 26.78
CA PRO A 73 1.54 -5.73 25.45
C PRO A 73 0.82 -7.08 25.45
N GLN A 74 -0.13 -7.27 24.53
CA GLN A 74 -0.92 -8.49 24.43
C GLN A 74 -0.25 -9.50 23.49
N THR A 75 -0.35 -10.76 23.85
CA THR A 75 0.20 -11.88 23.05
C THR A 75 -0.87 -12.94 22.82
N LEU A 76 -0.75 -13.66 21.69
CA LEU A 76 -1.53 -14.85 21.44
C LEU A 76 -0.56 -16.00 21.17
N PHE A 77 -0.69 -17.10 21.92
CA PHE A 77 0.23 -18.24 21.87
C PHE A 77 1.72 -17.84 22.03
N GLY A 78 1.99 -16.85 22.88
CA GLY A 78 3.34 -16.34 23.12
C GLY A 78 3.90 -15.39 22.04
N ASN A 79 3.12 -15.09 20.99
CA ASN A 79 3.55 -14.18 19.92
C ASN A 79 2.78 -12.86 20.01
N ARG A 80 3.50 -11.74 19.90
CA ARG A 80 2.85 -10.41 19.78
C ARG A 80 2.18 -10.33 18.41
N PHE A 81 0.99 -9.77 18.36
CA PHE A 81 0.28 -9.50 17.12
C PHE A 81 0.27 -8.00 16.80
N SER A 82 0.20 -7.69 15.51
CA SER A 82 0.15 -6.32 15.05
C SER A 82 -1.25 -5.74 15.20
N GLN A 83 -1.32 -4.47 15.63
CA GLN A 83 -2.57 -3.74 15.79
C GLN A 83 -2.52 -2.41 15.03
N PHE A 84 -3.35 -2.28 13.99
CA PHE A 84 -3.43 -1.08 13.15
C PHE A 84 -4.77 -0.97 12.42
N VAL A 85 -5.00 0.19 11.85
CA VAL A 85 -6.04 0.43 10.84
C VAL A 85 -5.38 0.98 9.59
N LYS A 86 -5.81 0.51 8.43
CA LYS A 86 -5.36 0.98 7.12
C LYS A 86 -6.56 1.24 6.24
N GLU A 87 -6.59 2.38 5.59
CA GLU A 87 -7.62 2.74 4.63
C GLU A 87 -6.97 3.05 3.28
N VAL A 88 -7.60 2.57 2.21
CA VAL A 88 -7.20 2.85 0.83
C VAL A 88 -8.44 3.24 0.05
N SER A 89 -8.47 4.45 -0.46
CA SER A 89 -9.53 4.95 -1.32
C SER A 89 -8.98 5.22 -2.72
N GLU A 90 -9.57 4.62 -3.73
CA GLU A 90 -9.23 4.80 -5.14
C GLU A 90 -10.44 5.32 -5.92
N VAL A 91 -10.28 6.46 -6.58
CA VAL A 91 -11.28 7.05 -7.46
C VAL A 91 -10.73 7.05 -8.88
N LYS A 92 -11.52 6.55 -9.83
CA LYS A 92 -11.22 6.63 -11.26
C LYS A 92 -12.38 7.30 -11.98
N PHE A 93 -12.04 8.25 -12.85
CA PHE A 93 -13.02 8.92 -13.68
C PHE A 93 -12.58 8.84 -15.14
N TYR A 94 -13.49 8.39 -15.99
CA TYR A 94 -13.30 8.30 -17.43
C TYR A 94 -14.28 9.21 -18.11
N HIS A 95 -13.81 10.04 -19.03
CA HIS A 95 -14.61 10.95 -19.82
C HIS A 95 -14.25 10.85 -21.30
N ARG A 96 -15.24 10.54 -22.15
CA ARG A 96 -15.07 10.51 -23.58
C ARG A 96 -15.07 11.93 -24.15
N ILE A 97 -14.05 12.30 -24.89
CA ILE A 97 -13.87 13.62 -25.44
C ILE A 97 -14.15 13.60 -26.95
N GLY A 98 -15.12 14.45 -27.38
CA GLY A 98 -15.43 14.62 -28.81
C GLY A 98 -16.13 13.40 -29.44
N ARG A 99 -16.12 13.39 -30.78
CA ARG A 99 -16.80 12.36 -31.60
C ARG A 99 -15.90 11.15 -31.92
N ARG A 100 -14.58 11.32 -31.84
CA ARG A 100 -13.62 10.22 -31.98
C ARG A 100 -13.53 9.48 -30.64
N ASN A 101 -13.04 8.25 -30.65
CA ASN A 101 -12.93 7.44 -29.44
C ASN A 101 -11.78 7.88 -28.51
N ASN A 102 -11.75 9.19 -28.21
CA ASN A 102 -10.75 9.78 -27.30
C ASN A 102 -11.30 9.77 -25.87
N TRP A 103 -10.46 9.40 -24.93
CA TRP A 103 -10.82 9.31 -23.52
C TRP A 103 -9.81 10.06 -22.64
N LEU A 104 -10.33 10.80 -21.68
CA LEU A 104 -9.57 11.29 -20.54
C LEU A 104 -9.82 10.32 -19.39
N ALA A 105 -8.77 9.70 -18.91
CA ALA A 105 -8.80 8.84 -17.74
C ALA A 105 -8.04 9.53 -16.60
N THR A 106 -8.68 9.66 -15.45
CA THR A 106 -8.05 10.20 -14.23
C THR A 106 -8.16 9.19 -13.12
N ARG A 107 -7.13 9.12 -12.27
CA ARG A 107 -7.06 8.25 -11.11
C ARG A 107 -6.50 9.03 -9.94
N LEU A 108 -7.14 8.91 -8.80
CA LEU A 108 -6.65 9.39 -7.52
C LEU A 108 -6.68 8.23 -6.53
N LEU A 109 -5.56 7.98 -5.88
CA LEU A 109 -5.42 7.00 -4.83
C LEU A 109 -4.90 7.69 -3.57
N VAL A 110 -5.59 7.48 -2.47
CA VAL A 110 -5.20 7.92 -1.14
C VAL A 110 -5.13 6.69 -0.25
N GLY A 111 -4.03 6.52 0.45
CA GLY A 111 -3.85 5.45 1.43
C GLY A 111 -3.32 6.01 2.73
N VAL A 112 -3.89 5.59 3.84
CA VAL A 112 -3.47 5.96 5.20
C VAL A 112 -3.42 4.72 6.06
N GLY A 113 -2.32 4.54 6.78
CA GLY A 113 -2.15 3.50 7.79
C GLY A 113 -1.80 4.12 9.12
N TYR A 114 -2.33 3.55 10.19
CA TYR A 114 -2.05 4.01 11.54
C TYR A 114 -1.93 2.82 12.50
N ALA A 115 -0.72 2.63 13.03
CA ALA A 115 -0.44 1.65 14.06
C ALA A 115 -0.70 2.23 15.45
N TYR A 116 -1.21 1.43 16.35
CA TYR A 116 -1.50 1.83 17.73
C TYR A 116 -1.63 0.62 18.65
N GLY A 117 -1.75 0.90 19.95
CA GLY A 117 -2.02 -0.13 20.95
C GLY A 117 -0.89 -1.14 21.08
N ASN A 118 -1.06 -2.32 20.50
CA ASN A 118 -0.07 -3.40 20.56
C ASN A 118 1.11 -3.22 19.56
N SER A 119 1.02 -2.25 18.67
CA SER A 119 2.04 -1.92 17.67
C SER A 119 2.44 -0.46 17.73
N GLU A 120 3.74 -0.19 17.61
CA GLU A 120 4.31 1.16 17.52
C GLU A 120 4.41 1.62 16.06
N VAL A 121 4.63 0.68 15.14
CA VAL A 121 4.80 0.94 13.71
C VAL A 121 3.96 -0.03 12.89
N MET A 122 3.60 0.38 11.69
CA MET A 122 2.93 -0.48 10.72
C MET A 122 3.84 -1.66 10.33
N PRO A 123 3.29 -2.88 10.20
CA PRO A 123 4.03 -3.98 9.62
C PRO A 123 4.56 -3.62 8.24
N TYR A 124 5.81 -3.97 7.97
CA TYR A 124 6.46 -3.69 6.69
C TYR A 124 5.67 -4.17 5.47
N SER A 125 5.05 -5.34 5.56
CA SER A 125 4.20 -5.92 4.51
C SER A 125 2.94 -5.08 4.22
N GLU A 126 2.52 -4.26 5.17
CA GLU A 126 1.30 -3.44 5.10
C GLU A 126 1.58 -1.97 4.79
N GLN A 127 2.84 -1.55 4.86
CA GLN A 127 3.22 -0.18 4.51
C GLN A 127 3.06 0.10 3.01
N PHE A 128 2.82 1.35 2.69
CA PHE A 128 2.72 1.81 1.30
C PHE A 128 4.10 2.03 0.69
N TYR A 129 4.17 1.85 -0.62
CA TYR A 129 5.35 2.14 -1.42
C TYR A 129 4.95 2.77 -2.76
N ILE A 130 5.93 3.35 -3.46
CA ILE A 130 5.78 3.94 -4.78
C ILE A 130 6.71 3.21 -5.76
N GLY A 131 6.37 3.26 -7.04
CA GLY A 131 7.11 2.63 -8.12
C GLY A 131 6.47 1.33 -8.61
N GLY A 132 6.95 0.84 -9.74
CA GLY A 132 6.45 -0.34 -10.41
C GLY A 132 5.33 -0.07 -11.42
N ALA A 133 4.88 -1.11 -12.09
CA ALA A 133 3.97 -1.05 -13.24
C ALA A 133 2.60 -0.41 -12.95
N ASN A 134 2.11 -0.53 -11.73
CA ASN A 134 0.80 -0.01 -11.31
C ASN A 134 0.86 1.34 -10.57
N SER A 135 2.05 1.93 -10.49
CA SER A 135 2.29 3.23 -9.87
C SER A 135 3.09 4.12 -10.84
N ILE A 136 4.30 4.50 -10.50
CA ILE A 136 5.19 5.28 -11.37
C ILE A 136 6.11 4.31 -12.12
N ARG A 137 5.80 4.02 -13.39
CA ARG A 137 6.46 2.96 -14.19
C ARG A 137 7.96 3.17 -14.43
N ALA A 138 8.42 4.43 -14.39
CA ALA A 138 9.83 4.76 -14.60
C ALA A 138 10.75 4.40 -13.42
N PHE A 139 10.18 4.07 -12.28
CA PHE A 139 10.91 3.79 -11.05
C PHE A 139 10.67 2.36 -10.57
N THR A 140 11.70 1.77 -10.00
CA THR A 140 11.59 0.46 -9.35
C THR A 140 10.72 0.55 -8.10
N ILE A 141 10.13 -0.57 -7.72
CA ILE A 141 9.32 -0.67 -6.49
C ILE A 141 10.18 -0.24 -5.30
N ARG A 142 9.62 0.62 -4.42
CA ARG A 142 10.26 1.09 -3.18
C ARG A 142 11.55 1.90 -3.37
N SER A 143 11.79 2.45 -4.56
CA SER A 143 12.96 3.27 -4.84
C SER A 143 12.77 4.76 -4.55
N LEU A 144 11.55 5.19 -4.22
CA LEU A 144 11.18 6.59 -3.99
C LEU A 144 10.47 6.78 -2.66
N GLY A 145 10.75 7.92 -2.01
CA GLY A 145 10.09 8.37 -0.79
C GLY A 145 10.78 7.89 0.48
N PRO A 146 10.16 8.05 1.66
CA PRO A 146 9.04 8.97 1.89
C PRO A 146 9.48 10.43 1.81
N GLY A 147 8.64 11.27 1.22
CA GLY A 147 8.88 12.72 1.08
C GLY A 147 10.18 13.06 0.37
N SER A 148 11.03 13.89 0.99
CA SER A 148 12.32 14.33 0.45
C SER A 148 13.51 13.46 0.91
N TYR A 149 13.25 12.32 1.56
CA TYR A 149 14.32 11.44 2.02
C TYR A 149 15.20 10.99 0.85
N ARG A 150 16.51 11.05 1.07
CA ARG A 150 17.53 10.50 0.18
C ARG A 150 18.42 9.56 0.99
N PRO A 151 18.65 8.34 0.54
CA PRO A 151 19.59 7.44 1.19
C PRO A 151 20.99 8.07 1.20
N PRO A 152 21.81 7.81 2.23
CA PRO A 152 23.19 8.25 2.27
C PRO A 152 23.97 7.75 1.05
N ALA A 153 24.88 8.60 0.51
CA ALA A 153 25.69 8.26 -0.67
C ALA A 153 26.65 7.07 -0.44
N ASP A 154 26.93 6.76 0.80
CA ASP A 154 27.80 5.64 1.22
C ASP A 154 27.06 4.30 1.34
N ASP A 155 25.75 4.27 1.11
CA ASP A 155 24.98 3.03 1.10
C ASP A 155 25.29 2.23 -0.18
N ARG A 156 26.47 1.63 -0.18
CA ARG A 156 27.04 0.87 -1.32
C ARG A 156 26.26 -0.36 -1.68
N ASN A 157 25.33 -0.79 -0.83
CA ASN A 157 24.51 -1.97 -1.05
C ASN A 157 23.25 -1.68 -1.87
N GLY A 158 22.94 -0.39 -2.17
CA GLY A 158 21.92 0.01 -3.15
C GLY A 158 20.50 -0.53 -2.87
N TYR A 159 20.24 -1.03 -1.69
CA TYR A 159 18.93 -1.57 -1.33
C TYR A 159 18.03 -0.43 -0.89
N LEU A 160 17.40 0.17 -1.89
CA LEU A 160 16.39 1.21 -1.66
C LEU A 160 15.07 0.50 -1.34
N ASP A 161 14.75 0.42 -0.07
CA ASP A 161 13.50 -0.18 0.40
C ASP A 161 12.69 0.85 1.19
N GLN A 162 12.07 1.77 0.44
CA GLN A 162 11.39 2.93 1.00
C GLN A 162 9.88 2.67 1.07
N THR A 163 9.37 2.73 2.28
CA THR A 163 7.97 2.52 2.62
C THR A 163 7.46 3.65 3.51
N GLY A 164 6.16 3.77 3.65
CA GLY A 164 5.53 4.78 4.50
C GLY A 164 4.09 4.43 4.87
N ASP A 165 3.55 5.17 5.83
CA ASP A 165 2.20 4.96 6.36
C ASP A 165 1.14 5.81 5.66
N PHE A 166 1.56 6.67 4.71
CA PHE A 166 0.69 7.50 3.88
C PHE A 166 1.08 7.39 2.41
N LYS A 167 0.09 7.27 1.54
CA LYS A 167 0.27 7.29 0.07
C LYS A 167 -0.74 8.22 -0.58
N LEU A 168 -0.25 9.10 -1.45
CA LEU A 168 -1.05 9.90 -2.37
C LEU A 168 -0.51 9.71 -3.79
N GLU A 169 -1.37 9.29 -4.70
CA GLU A 169 -1.01 9.10 -6.09
C GLU A 169 -2.11 9.62 -7.00
N ALA A 170 -1.75 10.47 -7.96
CA ALA A 170 -2.66 11.00 -8.97
C ALA A 170 -2.11 10.71 -10.37
N ASN A 171 -2.98 10.24 -11.25
CA ASN A 171 -2.66 9.94 -12.64
C ASN A 171 -3.68 10.60 -13.54
N VAL A 172 -3.21 11.19 -14.65
CA VAL A 172 -4.04 11.72 -15.73
C VAL A 172 -3.52 11.16 -17.04
N GLU A 173 -4.41 10.55 -17.82
CA GLU A 173 -4.05 9.88 -19.07
C GLU A 173 -5.03 10.31 -20.16
N TYR A 174 -4.49 10.75 -21.30
CA TYR A 174 -5.28 11.02 -22.50
C TYR A 174 -5.06 9.92 -23.52
N ARG A 175 -6.10 9.19 -23.84
CA ARG A 175 -6.11 8.08 -24.80
C ARG A 175 -6.74 8.54 -26.10
N PHE A 176 -6.05 8.38 -27.22
CA PHE A 176 -6.55 8.77 -28.54
C PHE A 176 -6.19 7.74 -29.61
N GLY A 177 -7.01 7.68 -30.66
CA GLY A 177 -6.71 6.86 -31.83
C GLY A 177 -5.69 7.53 -32.75
N LEU A 178 -4.53 6.90 -32.94
CA LEU A 178 -3.44 7.48 -33.72
C LEU A 178 -3.63 7.25 -35.22
N LEU A 179 -3.90 6.02 -35.65
CA LEU A 179 -4.09 5.62 -37.05
C LEU A 179 -5.10 4.48 -37.14
N GLY A 180 -6.31 4.75 -37.58
CA GLY A 180 -7.32 3.73 -37.80
C GLY A 180 -7.61 2.84 -36.60
N LYS A 181 -6.97 1.68 -36.53
CA LYS A 181 -7.13 0.68 -35.45
C LYS A 181 -6.08 0.76 -34.35
N LEU A 182 -5.03 1.60 -34.51
CA LEU A 182 -3.99 1.78 -33.51
C LEU A 182 -4.41 2.87 -32.51
N ASN A 183 -4.35 2.54 -31.23
CA ASN A 183 -4.63 3.44 -30.11
C ASN A 183 -3.29 3.86 -29.46
N GLY A 184 -3.16 5.12 -29.14
CA GLY A 184 -2.06 5.69 -28.35
C GLY A 184 -2.51 6.03 -26.93
#